data_247ab2917871eecac3cbe0600d56f950
#
_entry.id   247ab2917871eecac3cbe0600d56f950
#
_cell.length_a   1.000
_cell.length_b   1.000
_cell.length_c   1.000
_cell.angle_alpha   90.00
_cell.angle_beta   90.00
_cell.angle_gamma   90.00
#
_symmetry.space_group_name_H-M   'P 1'
#
loop_
_entity.id
_entity.type
_entity.pdbx_description
1 polymer ?
#
loop_
_entity_poly.entity_id
_entity_poly.type
_entity_poly.pdbx_seq_one_letter_code
_entity_poly.pdbx_strand_id
1 'polypeptide(L)'
;MADTMVQIVRRVLLPVALLLSVMLLLGGLVTRVLVRSWPFTAEDAVNRELAADRTAGWNDVSLVFSTLASTQMIVLVTALAALALRLWLRRWREPLFLCAAVSAQALVFLLTTMVIDRRRPAVEHMDVSPPTSSFPSGHTSAAVALYVGIAVLLALQVRSTAAKASWWMLLVLVPVGVALTRMYRGMHHPSDVVASFLNGGACVAIMARSILDRGVRWGRATLPTVTPTSDDRATPRSEPLVP
;
A
#
# COMPACT_ATOMS: atom_id res chain seq x y z
N MET A 1 -3.00 -9.98 -25.87
CA MET A 1 -2.67 -10.68 -24.61
C MET A 1 -1.21 -10.45 -24.23
N ALA A 2 -0.25 -10.60 -25.15
CA ALA A 2 1.18 -10.38 -24.86
C ALA A 2 1.47 -8.97 -24.28
N ASP A 3 0.92 -7.91 -24.88
CA ASP A 3 1.14 -6.52 -24.43
C ASP A 3 0.62 -6.27 -23.00
N THR A 4 -0.53 -6.86 -22.64
CA THR A 4 -1.09 -6.76 -21.30
C THR A 4 -0.18 -7.47 -20.28
N MET A 5 0.34 -8.65 -20.62
CA MET A 5 1.26 -9.37 -19.76
C MET A 5 2.56 -8.59 -19.54
N VAL A 6 3.13 -8.02 -20.59
CA VAL A 6 4.34 -7.17 -20.50
C VAL A 6 4.07 -5.96 -19.61
N GLN A 7 2.90 -5.33 -19.70
CA GLN A 7 2.53 -4.21 -18.84
C GLN A 7 2.40 -4.62 -17.38
N ILE A 8 1.78 -5.78 -17.07
CA ILE A 8 1.68 -6.31 -15.71
C ILE A 8 3.08 -6.54 -15.14
N VAL A 9 3.95 -7.22 -15.90
CA VAL A 9 5.32 -7.49 -15.46
C VAL A 9 6.06 -6.19 -15.15
N ARG A 10 6.08 -5.24 -16.07
CA ARG A 10 6.87 -4.00 -15.93
C ARG A 10 6.33 -3.03 -14.89
N ARG A 11 5.01 -2.93 -14.74
CA ARG A 11 4.36 -1.93 -13.88
C ARG A 11 4.00 -2.43 -12.49
N VAL A 12 3.84 -3.74 -12.32
CA VAL A 12 3.43 -4.33 -11.05
C VAL A 12 4.49 -5.30 -10.53
N LEU A 13 4.76 -6.39 -11.25
CA LEU A 13 5.61 -7.46 -10.73
C LEU A 13 7.05 -7.01 -10.50
N LEU A 14 7.65 -6.31 -11.46
CA LEU A 14 9.03 -5.84 -11.34
C LEU A 14 9.20 -4.82 -10.20
N PRO A 15 8.36 -3.77 -10.05
CA PRO A 15 8.47 -2.84 -8.92
C PRO A 15 8.20 -3.51 -7.56
N VAL A 16 7.26 -4.46 -7.47
CA VAL A 16 6.99 -5.21 -6.23
C VAL A 16 8.17 -6.13 -5.89
N ALA A 17 8.76 -6.80 -6.87
CA ALA A 17 9.96 -7.62 -6.68
C ALA A 17 11.16 -6.76 -6.24
N LEU A 18 11.34 -5.57 -6.83
CA LEU A 18 12.36 -4.61 -6.40
C LEU A 18 12.13 -4.15 -4.96
N LEU A 19 10.87 -3.83 -4.58
CA LEU A 19 10.53 -3.48 -3.22
C LEU A 19 10.84 -4.62 -2.25
N LEU A 20 10.49 -5.86 -2.59
CA LEU A 20 10.84 -7.04 -1.79
C LEU A 20 12.35 -7.15 -1.61
N SER A 21 13.13 -6.98 -2.68
CA SER A 21 14.60 -6.99 -2.60
C SER A 21 15.13 -5.90 -1.66
N VAL A 22 14.58 -4.69 -1.75
CA VAL A 22 14.92 -3.59 -0.83
C VAL A 22 14.57 -3.94 0.61
N MET A 23 13.39 -4.51 0.88
CA MET A 23 12.98 -4.90 2.23
C MET A 23 13.87 -6.01 2.79
N LEU A 24 14.29 -7.00 1.99
CA LEU A 24 15.22 -8.04 2.39
C LEU A 24 16.60 -7.47 2.70
N LEU A 25 17.12 -6.56 1.87
CA LEU A 25 18.39 -5.89 2.08
C LEU A 25 18.37 -5.04 3.36
N LEU A 26 17.33 -4.23 3.56
CA LEU A 26 17.16 -3.41 4.77
C LEU A 26 17.04 -4.29 6.02
N GLY A 27 16.22 -5.35 5.97
CA GLY A 27 16.06 -6.28 7.08
C GLY A 27 17.38 -6.98 7.43
N GLY A 28 18.10 -7.46 6.43
CA GLY A 28 19.45 -8.05 6.63
C GLY A 28 20.46 -7.05 7.19
N LEU A 29 20.46 -5.82 6.67
CA LEU A 29 21.33 -4.75 7.13
C LEU A 29 21.06 -4.38 8.60
N VAL A 30 19.79 -4.15 8.96
CA VAL A 30 19.40 -3.79 10.33
C VAL A 30 19.66 -4.93 11.32
N THR A 31 19.37 -6.16 10.90
CA THR A 31 19.47 -7.33 11.81
C THR A 31 20.89 -7.84 12.02
N ARG A 32 21.75 -7.77 10.99
CA ARG A 32 23.07 -8.41 11.01
C ARG A 32 24.25 -7.43 11.08
N VAL A 33 24.11 -6.24 10.48
CA VAL A 33 25.20 -5.27 10.35
C VAL A 33 25.05 -4.13 11.35
N LEU A 34 23.90 -3.45 11.31
CA LEU A 34 23.70 -2.22 12.08
C LEU A 34 23.25 -2.45 13.52
N VAL A 35 22.87 -3.67 13.91
CA VAL A 35 22.37 -4.00 15.26
C VAL A 35 23.31 -3.55 16.39
N ARG A 36 24.62 -3.44 16.12
CA ARG A 36 25.64 -2.99 17.08
C ARG A 36 26.05 -1.52 16.93
N SER A 37 25.41 -0.79 16.03
CA SER A 37 25.72 0.61 15.71
C SER A 37 24.60 1.53 16.19
N TRP A 38 24.95 2.76 16.59
CA TRP A 38 23.94 3.79 16.83
C TRP A 38 23.29 4.18 15.50
N PRO A 39 21.94 4.41 15.42
CA PRO A 39 20.96 4.48 16.51
C PRO A 39 20.34 3.11 16.91
N PHE A 40 20.65 2.00 16.25
CA PHE A 40 19.99 0.70 16.47
C PHE A 40 20.25 0.11 17.87
N THR A 41 21.40 0.42 18.48
CA THR A 41 21.70 0.05 19.88
C THR A 41 20.80 0.76 20.90
N ALA A 42 20.17 1.88 20.53
CA ALA A 42 19.26 2.63 21.38
C ALA A 42 17.80 2.17 21.28
N GLU A 43 17.44 1.31 20.32
CA GLU A 43 16.05 0.91 20.06
C GLU A 43 15.42 0.19 21.26
N ASP A 44 16.17 -0.70 21.91
CA ASP A 44 15.68 -1.36 23.12
C ASP A 44 15.49 -0.41 24.31
N ALA A 45 16.27 0.68 24.38
CA ALA A 45 16.06 1.72 25.38
C ALA A 45 14.73 2.46 25.13
N VAL A 46 14.46 2.84 23.89
CA VAL A 46 13.18 3.45 23.50
C VAL A 46 11.98 2.54 23.88
N ASN A 47 12.07 1.26 23.58
CA ASN A 47 11.01 0.32 23.94
C ASN A 47 10.87 0.13 25.48
N ARG A 48 11.97 0.16 26.24
CA ARG A 48 11.93 0.10 27.70
C ARG A 48 11.29 1.34 28.33
N GLU A 49 11.62 2.54 27.83
CA GLU A 49 11.02 3.79 28.29
C GLU A 49 9.50 3.78 28.01
N LEU A 50 9.08 3.42 26.79
CA LEU A 50 7.67 3.29 26.46
C LEU A 50 6.94 2.23 27.32
N ALA A 51 7.62 1.16 27.71
CA ALA A 51 7.05 0.13 28.58
C ALA A 51 6.95 0.59 30.05
N ALA A 52 7.92 1.42 30.52
CA ALA A 52 7.89 1.98 31.88
C ALA A 52 6.78 3.02 32.06
N ASP A 53 6.42 3.74 31.01
CA ASP A 53 5.41 4.78 31.00
C ASP A 53 3.97 4.26 30.74
N ARG A 54 3.76 2.95 30.79
CA ARG A 54 2.44 2.34 30.55
C ARG A 54 1.44 2.73 31.64
N THR A 55 0.27 3.19 31.18
CA THR A 55 -0.87 3.51 32.06
C THR A 55 -2.15 2.86 31.53
N ALA A 56 -3.17 2.71 32.34
CA ALA A 56 -4.45 2.12 31.93
C ALA A 56 -5.04 2.85 30.71
N GLY A 57 -5.07 4.20 30.73
CA GLY A 57 -5.61 4.99 29.60
C GLY A 57 -4.81 4.82 28.31
N TRP A 58 -3.47 4.82 28.37
CA TRP A 58 -2.66 4.57 27.18
C TRP A 58 -2.74 3.12 26.70
N ASN A 59 -2.96 2.16 27.61
CA ASN A 59 -3.21 0.77 27.23
C ASN A 59 -4.48 0.63 26.38
N ASP A 60 -5.57 1.31 26.78
CA ASP A 60 -6.83 1.33 26.03
C ASP A 60 -6.68 2.02 24.67
N VAL A 61 -6.05 3.19 24.63
CA VAL A 61 -5.76 3.90 23.37
C VAL A 61 -4.91 3.06 22.44
N SER A 62 -3.86 2.41 22.96
CA SER A 62 -2.99 1.54 22.17
C SER A 62 -3.73 0.32 21.64
N LEU A 63 -4.68 -0.23 22.40
CA LEU A 63 -5.52 -1.35 21.96
C LEU A 63 -6.39 -0.95 20.78
N VAL A 64 -7.01 0.24 20.83
CA VAL A 64 -7.83 0.75 19.70
C VAL A 64 -7.01 0.84 18.42
N PHE A 65 -5.84 1.50 18.45
CA PHE A 65 -4.98 1.59 17.27
C PHE A 65 -4.47 0.23 16.78
N SER A 66 -4.09 -0.66 17.71
CA SER A 66 -3.66 -2.02 17.36
C SER A 66 -4.79 -2.80 16.69
N THR A 67 -6.04 -2.68 17.20
CA THR A 67 -7.22 -3.33 16.63
C THR A 67 -7.54 -2.80 15.22
N LEU A 68 -7.46 -1.48 14.99
CA LEU A 68 -7.68 -0.87 13.67
C LEU A 68 -6.71 -1.40 12.59
N ALA A 69 -5.55 -1.90 13.01
CA ALA A 69 -4.54 -2.48 12.12
C ALA A 69 -4.45 -4.01 12.20
N SER A 70 -5.34 -4.66 12.94
CA SER A 70 -5.42 -6.13 12.98
C SER A 70 -5.82 -6.70 11.61
N THR A 71 -5.40 -7.91 11.31
CA THR A 71 -5.68 -8.54 10.01
C THR A 71 -7.17 -8.57 9.71
N GLN A 72 -7.99 -8.90 10.71
CA GLN A 72 -9.45 -8.96 10.56
C GLN A 72 -10.03 -7.59 10.20
N MET A 73 -9.58 -6.54 10.90
CA MET A 73 -10.07 -5.18 10.67
C MET A 73 -9.59 -4.63 9.32
N ILE A 74 -8.33 -4.87 8.96
CA ILE A 74 -7.80 -4.48 7.64
C ILE A 74 -8.59 -5.13 6.51
N VAL A 75 -8.88 -6.44 6.59
CA VAL A 75 -9.69 -7.14 5.58
C VAL A 75 -11.11 -6.59 5.54
N LEU A 76 -11.75 -6.43 6.71
CA LEU A 76 -13.12 -5.90 6.79
C LEU A 76 -13.22 -4.49 6.20
N VAL A 77 -12.36 -3.57 6.65
CA VAL A 77 -12.39 -2.17 6.19
C VAL A 77 -12.04 -2.08 4.71
N THR A 78 -11.08 -2.87 4.22
CA THR A 78 -10.75 -2.94 2.79
C THR A 78 -11.95 -3.39 1.97
N ALA A 79 -12.65 -4.45 2.40
CA ALA A 79 -13.83 -4.97 1.70
C ALA A 79 -14.98 -3.96 1.69
N LEU A 80 -15.29 -3.35 2.84
CA LEU A 80 -16.33 -2.32 2.95
C LEU A 80 -16.00 -1.08 2.13
N ALA A 81 -14.75 -0.60 2.18
CA ALA A 81 -14.30 0.55 1.39
C ALA A 81 -14.35 0.23 -0.12
N ALA A 82 -13.91 -0.95 -0.52
CA ALA A 82 -13.97 -1.39 -1.92
C ALA A 82 -15.41 -1.49 -2.43
N LEU A 83 -16.32 -2.03 -1.62
CA LEU A 83 -17.74 -2.09 -1.94
C LEU A 83 -18.36 -0.69 -2.04
N ALA A 84 -18.12 0.18 -1.06
CA ALA A 84 -18.60 1.56 -1.05
C ALA A 84 -18.09 2.34 -2.28
N LEU A 85 -16.81 2.22 -2.61
CA LEU A 85 -16.22 2.83 -3.81
C LEU A 85 -16.85 2.28 -5.10
N ARG A 86 -17.11 0.97 -5.16
CA ARG A 86 -17.74 0.33 -6.32
C ARG A 86 -19.17 0.83 -6.52
N LEU A 87 -19.93 0.95 -5.45
CA LEU A 87 -21.32 1.44 -5.49
C LEU A 87 -21.38 2.93 -5.82
N TRP A 88 -20.52 3.74 -5.19
CA TRP A 88 -20.49 5.19 -5.37
C TRP A 88 -19.98 5.59 -6.76
N LEU A 89 -18.80 5.07 -7.17
CA LEU A 89 -18.14 5.48 -8.41
C LEU A 89 -18.59 4.67 -9.63
N ARG A 90 -19.31 3.55 -9.42
CA ARG A 90 -19.80 2.62 -10.45
C ARG A 90 -18.72 2.07 -11.40
N ARG A 91 -17.46 2.02 -10.95
CA ARG A 91 -16.31 1.51 -11.70
C ARG A 91 -15.39 0.68 -10.79
N TRP A 92 -14.55 -0.18 -11.36
CA TRP A 92 -13.72 -1.13 -10.61
C TRP A 92 -12.31 -0.63 -10.30
N ARG A 93 -11.90 0.48 -10.89
CA ARG A 93 -10.52 0.97 -10.83
C ARG A 93 -10.06 1.29 -9.42
N GLU A 94 -10.83 2.02 -8.66
CA GLU A 94 -10.54 2.44 -7.30
C GLU A 94 -10.60 1.28 -6.30
N PRO A 95 -11.64 0.40 -6.32
CA PRO A 95 -11.65 -0.82 -5.54
C PRO A 95 -10.45 -1.72 -5.81
N LEU A 96 -10.11 -1.95 -7.08
CA LEU A 96 -8.96 -2.77 -7.47
C LEU A 96 -7.63 -2.18 -6.99
N PHE A 97 -7.47 -0.86 -7.07
CA PHE A 97 -6.29 -0.19 -6.52
C PHE A 97 -6.13 -0.46 -5.03
N LEU A 98 -7.19 -0.25 -4.24
CA LEU A 98 -7.14 -0.42 -2.79
C LEU A 98 -6.83 -1.88 -2.41
N CYS A 99 -7.56 -2.83 -2.98
CA CYS A 99 -7.33 -4.26 -2.76
C CYS A 99 -5.91 -4.68 -3.17
N ALA A 100 -5.44 -4.21 -4.34
CA ALA A 100 -4.10 -4.54 -4.83
C ALA A 100 -3.00 -3.96 -3.95
N ALA A 101 -3.14 -2.72 -3.45
CA ALA A 101 -2.17 -2.10 -2.55
C ALA A 101 -2.05 -2.86 -1.23
N VAL A 102 -3.19 -3.20 -0.60
CA VAL A 102 -3.23 -3.96 0.65
C VAL A 102 -2.70 -5.39 0.46
N SER A 103 -3.04 -6.05 -0.65
CA SER A 103 -2.55 -7.41 -0.94
C SER A 103 -1.05 -7.44 -1.27
N ALA A 104 -0.56 -6.47 -2.04
CA ALA A 104 0.86 -6.39 -2.39
C ALA A 104 1.74 -6.16 -1.15
N GLN A 105 1.33 -5.22 -0.26
CA GLN A 105 2.07 -5.03 0.99
C GLN A 105 2.05 -6.28 1.88
N ALA A 106 0.92 -6.99 1.98
CA ALA A 106 0.82 -8.21 2.76
C ALA A 106 1.75 -9.31 2.20
N LEU A 107 1.84 -9.43 0.87
CA LEU A 107 2.76 -10.37 0.21
C LEU A 107 4.22 -10.02 0.50
N VAL A 108 4.61 -8.75 0.31
CA VAL A 108 6.00 -8.30 0.59
C VAL A 108 6.32 -8.48 2.08
N PHE A 109 5.42 -8.13 2.99
CA PHE A 109 5.55 -8.38 4.42
C PHE A 109 5.79 -9.86 4.72
N LEU A 110 4.91 -10.74 4.23
CA LEU A 110 4.98 -12.18 4.47
C LEU A 110 6.32 -12.76 3.99
N LEU A 111 6.70 -12.47 2.74
CA LEU A 111 7.96 -12.98 2.17
C LEU A 111 9.19 -12.43 2.92
N THR A 112 9.13 -11.18 3.38
CA THR A 112 10.22 -10.59 4.17
C THR A 112 10.35 -11.28 5.54
N THR A 113 9.24 -11.52 6.25
CA THR A 113 9.28 -12.19 7.57
C THR A 113 9.70 -13.65 7.51
N MET A 114 9.52 -14.31 6.36
CA MET A 114 10.01 -15.69 6.15
C MET A 114 11.53 -15.78 6.00
N VAL A 115 12.18 -14.70 5.56
CA VAL A 115 13.63 -14.68 5.28
C VAL A 115 14.42 -13.98 6.37
N ILE A 116 13.87 -12.90 6.91
CA ILE A 116 14.51 -12.11 7.97
C ILE A 116 14.07 -12.65 9.32
N ASP A 117 15.03 -13.08 10.14
CA ASP A 117 14.78 -13.51 11.53
C ASP A 117 15.29 -12.41 12.47
N ARG A 118 14.41 -11.53 12.92
CA ARG A 118 14.71 -10.48 13.90
C ARG A 118 13.91 -10.71 15.16
N ARG A 119 14.62 -10.71 16.30
CA ARG A 119 13.98 -10.80 17.63
C ARG A 119 13.12 -9.56 17.90
N ARG A 120 12.09 -9.73 18.69
CA ARG A 120 11.25 -8.63 19.19
C ARG A 120 11.94 -7.91 20.34
N PRO A 121 11.52 -6.66 20.68
CA PRO A 121 12.05 -5.92 21.83
C PRO A 121 12.04 -6.75 23.11
N ALA A 122 13.09 -6.59 23.93
CA ALA A 122 13.27 -7.30 25.20
C ALA A 122 12.46 -6.63 26.34
N VAL A 123 11.14 -6.48 26.14
CA VAL A 123 10.18 -5.94 27.12
C VAL A 123 8.96 -6.84 27.15
N GLU A 124 8.10 -6.68 28.18
CA GLU A 124 6.82 -7.38 28.22
C GLU A 124 5.96 -7.04 27.00
N HIS A 125 5.47 -8.06 26.32
CA HIS A 125 4.61 -7.91 25.15
C HIS A 125 3.14 -7.86 25.59
N MET A 126 2.42 -6.81 25.19
CA MET A 126 0.99 -6.66 25.50
C MET A 126 0.07 -7.42 24.55
N ASP A 127 0.59 -7.92 23.42
CA ASP A 127 -0.14 -8.75 22.46
C ASP A 127 0.49 -10.14 22.37
N VAL A 128 -0.28 -11.12 21.91
CA VAL A 128 0.26 -12.44 21.59
C VAL A 128 1.30 -12.29 20.49
N SER A 129 2.54 -12.67 20.78
CA SER A 129 3.64 -12.65 19.83
C SER A 129 3.56 -13.87 18.91
N PRO A 130 3.26 -13.70 17.61
CA PRO A 130 3.39 -14.82 16.69
C PRO A 130 4.88 -15.23 16.59
N PRO A 131 5.19 -16.50 16.30
CA PRO A 131 6.56 -16.99 16.13
C PRO A 131 7.16 -16.54 14.79
N THR A 132 7.04 -15.25 14.48
CA THR A 132 7.53 -14.64 13.26
C THR A 132 8.48 -13.49 13.59
N SER A 133 9.27 -13.08 12.61
CA SER A 133 10.18 -11.95 12.71
C SER A 133 9.50 -10.67 13.23
N SER A 134 10.25 -9.87 13.97
CA SER A 134 9.85 -8.50 14.31
C SER A 134 9.86 -7.58 13.08
N PHE A 135 10.72 -7.84 12.08
CA PHE A 135 10.91 -6.98 10.92
C PHE A 135 10.20 -7.51 9.68
N PRO A 136 9.47 -6.65 8.95
CA PRO A 136 8.93 -5.35 9.35
C PRO A 136 7.64 -5.49 10.18
N SER A 137 7.03 -4.38 10.64
CA SER A 137 5.72 -4.42 11.31
C SER A 137 4.57 -4.62 10.32
N GLY A 138 3.90 -5.76 10.41
CA GLY A 138 2.74 -6.07 9.56
C GLY A 138 1.56 -5.11 9.80
N HIS A 139 1.24 -4.79 11.06
CA HIS A 139 0.17 -3.85 11.42
C HIS A 139 0.42 -2.46 10.83
N THR A 140 1.64 -1.93 10.99
CA THR A 140 2.00 -0.61 10.46
C THR A 140 1.95 -0.59 8.93
N SER A 141 2.53 -1.59 8.25
CA SER A 141 2.50 -1.69 6.79
C SER A 141 1.07 -1.75 6.25
N ALA A 142 0.21 -2.56 6.89
CA ALA A 142 -1.19 -2.71 6.48
C ALA A 142 -2.00 -1.43 6.73
N ALA A 143 -1.79 -0.77 7.86
CA ALA A 143 -2.41 0.53 8.14
C ALA A 143 -1.99 1.59 7.11
N VAL A 144 -0.71 1.66 6.75
CA VAL A 144 -0.24 2.58 5.70
C VAL A 144 -0.93 2.25 4.37
N ALA A 145 -0.92 0.99 3.92
CA ALA A 145 -1.50 0.62 2.64
C ALA A 145 -3.01 0.94 2.56
N LEU A 146 -3.75 0.65 3.63
CA LEU A 146 -5.19 0.89 3.67
C LEU A 146 -5.53 2.38 3.82
N TYR A 147 -5.08 3.03 4.90
CA TYR A 147 -5.54 4.37 5.25
C TYR A 147 -4.94 5.43 4.32
N VAL A 148 -3.65 5.33 3.94
CA VAL A 148 -3.07 6.20 2.93
C VAL A 148 -3.67 5.92 1.54
N GLY A 149 -3.96 4.65 1.22
CA GLY A 149 -4.67 4.28 -0.01
C GLY A 149 -6.05 4.95 -0.09
N ILE A 150 -6.83 4.95 1.00
CA ILE A 150 -8.12 5.66 1.09
C ILE A 150 -7.90 7.18 0.95
N ALA A 151 -6.88 7.74 1.61
CA ALA A 151 -6.57 9.18 1.49
C ALA A 151 -6.29 9.60 0.04
N VAL A 152 -5.50 8.80 -0.70
CA VAL A 152 -5.25 9.02 -2.12
C VAL A 152 -6.57 9.03 -2.91
N LEU A 153 -7.44 8.05 -2.68
CA LEU A 153 -8.72 7.96 -3.41
C LEU A 153 -9.65 9.13 -3.09
N LEU A 154 -9.77 9.52 -1.83
CA LEU A 154 -10.58 10.68 -1.43
C LEU A 154 -10.01 11.99 -1.99
N ALA A 155 -8.69 12.16 -1.97
CA ALA A 155 -8.04 13.34 -2.53
C ALA A 155 -8.28 13.51 -4.04
N LEU A 156 -8.50 12.41 -4.77
CA LEU A 156 -8.86 12.42 -6.20
C LEU A 156 -10.32 12.85 -6.45
N GLN A 157 -11.22 12.72 -5.45
CA GLN A 157 -12.63 13.07 -5.58
C GLN A 157 -12.95 14.50 -5.10
N VAL A 158 -12.11 15.08 -4.26
CA VAL A 158 -12.32 16.39 -3.63
C VAL A 158 -11.59 17.47 -4.41
N ARG A 159 -12.25 18.61 -4.66
CA ARG A 159 -11.62 19.78 -5.33
C ARG A 159 -10.93 20.72 -4.36
N SER A 160 -11.50 20.91 -3.17
CA SER A 160 -10.98 21.82 -2.14
C SER A 160 -9.62 21.36 -1.60
N THR A 161 -8.62 22.22 -1.62
CA THR A 161 -7.29 21.97 -1.07
C THR A 161 -7.34 21.74 0.44
N ALA A 162 -8.17 22.52 1.16
CA ALA A 162 -8.36 22.36 2.59
C ALA A 162 -8.96 20.99 2.93
N ALA A 163 -10.00 20.56 2.22
CA ALA A 163 -10.60 19.26 2.43
C ALA A 163 -9.62 18.12 2.10
N LYS A 164 -8.78 18.26 1.06
CA LYS A 164 -7.70 17.29 0.78
C LYS A 164 -6.73 17.21 1.95
N ALA A 165 -6.25 18.35 2.44
CA ALA A 165 -5.31 18.40 3.55
C ALA A 165 -5.91 17.74 4.82
N SER A 166 -7.19 18.01 5.12
CA SER A 166 -7.89 17.41 6.26
C SER A 166 -7.98 15.89 6.16
N TRP A 167 -8.34 15.35 4.98
CA TRP A 167 -8.37 13.90 4.76
C TRP A 167 -6.98 13.27 4.87
N TRP A 168 -5.95 13.91 4.29
CA TRP A 168 -4.59 13.45 4.42
C TRP A 168 -4.14 13.44 5.88
N MET A 169 -4.35 14.52 6.60
CA MET A 169 -3.99 14.61 8.02
C MET A 169 -4.68 13.51 8.84
N LEU A 170 -6.02 13.40 8.73
CA LEU A 170 -6.78 12.42 9.50
C LEU A 170 -6.34 10.97 9.21
N LEU A 171 -6.18 10.62 7.93
CA LEU A 171 -5.90 9.23 7.54
C LEU A 171 -4.42 8.85 7.68
N VAL A 172 -3.48 9.80 7.67
CA VAL A 172 -2.06 9.55 7.97
C VAL A 172 -1.82 9.43 9.49
N LEU A 173 -2.63 10.09 10.32
CA LEU A 173 -2.53 9.94 11.78
C LEU A 173 -2.81 8.49 12.23
N VAL A 174 -3.67 7.75 11.53
CA VAL A 174 -3.95 6.34 11.88
C VAL A 174 -2.70 5.46 11.80
N PRO A 175 -1.98 5.33 10.67
CA PRO A 175 -0.77 4.53 10.62
C PRO A 175 0.36 5.05 11.52
N VAL A 176 0.44 6.36 11.78
CA VAL A 176 1.38 6.91 12.76
C VAL A 176 1.01 6.46 14.18
N GLY A 177 -0.27 6.55 14.57
CA GLY A 177 -0.76 6.03 15.83
C GLY A 177 -0.52 4.53 15.98
N VAL A 178 -0.79 3.75 14.92
CA VAL A 178 -0.46 2.31 14.89
C VAL A 178 1.03 2.08 15.12
N ALA A 179 1.92 2.79 14.42
CA ALA A 179 3.36 2.66 14.56
C ALA A 179 3.81 2.90 16.00
N LEU A 180 3.36 4.01 16.61
CA LEU A 180 3.67 4.34 18.00
C LEU A 180 3.14 3.28 18.97
N THR A 181 1.92 2.81 18.77
CA THR A 181 1.33 1.78 19.63
C THR A 181 2.00 0.43 19.50
N ARG A 182 2.52 0.06 18.31
CA ARG A 182 3.30 -1.20 18.16
C ARG A 182 4.60 -1.17 18.95
N MET A 183 5.26 -0.01 19.04
CA MET A 183 6.45 0.16 19.91
C MET A 183 6.04 0.18 21.39
N TYR A 184 5.03 0.95 21.78
CA TYR A 184 4.47 1.02 23.12
C TYR A 184 4.08 -0.36 23.67
N ARG A 185 3.45 -1.20 22.83
CA ARG A 185 3.02 -2.56 23.20
C ARG A 185 4.18 -3.57 23.20
N GLY A 186 5.41 -3.14 22.94
CA GLY A 186 6.62 -3.97 22.95
C GLY A 186 6.75 -4.94 21.78
N MET A 187 6.02 -4.71 20.69
CA MET A 187 5.94 -5.69 19.59
C MET A 187 6.98 -5.46 18.50
N HIS A 188 7.46 -4.23 18.33
CA HIS A 188 8.37 -3.83 17.25
C HIS A 188 9.35 -2.77 17.70
N HIS A 189 10.54 -2.77 17.09
CA HIS A 189 11.53 -1.71 17.24
C HIS A 189 11.18 -0.50 16.36
N PRO A 190 11.75 0.70 16.63
CA PRO A 190 11.61 1.88 15.80
C PRO A 190 11.91 1.63 14.31
N SER A 191 13.00 0.94 13.99
CA SER A 191 13.35 0.64 12.59
C SER A 191 12.38 -0.31 11.89
N ASP A 192 11.71 -1.23 12.63
CA ASP A 192 10.69 -2.10 12.05
C ASP A 192 9.49 -1.30 11.55
N VAL A 193 9.05 -0.30 12.33
CA VAL A 193 7.92 0.54 11.93
C VAL A 193 8.29 1.52 10.83
N VAL A 194 9.52 2.06 10.82
CA VAL A 194 10.01 2.91 9.72
C VAL A 194 10.03 2.13 8.40
N ALA A 195 10.60 0.92 8.39
CA ALA A 195 10.60 0.04 7.22
C ALA A 195 9.18 -0.30 6.76
N SER A 196 8.22 -0.35 7.68
CA SER A 196 6.81 -0.62 7.37
C SER A 196 6.14 0.53 6.62
N PHE A 197 6.48 1.78 6.92
CA PHE A 197 6.04 2.94 6.13
C PHE A 197 6.56 2.86 4.69
N LEU A 198 7.80 2.41 4.50
CA LEU A 198 8.36 2.17 3.18
C LEU A 198 7.58 1.08 2.46
N ASN A 199 7.35 -0.08 3.09
CA ASN A 199 6.60 -1.18 2.47
C ASN A 199 5.18 -0.75 2.05
N GLY A 200 4.37 -0.25 2.99
CA GLY A 200 3.00 0.16 2.72
C GLY A 200 2.93 1.31 1.72
N GLY A 201 3.76 2.36 1.90
CA GLY A 201 3.78 3.54 1.03
C GLY A 201 4.24 3.23 -0.40
N ALA A 202 5.27 2.41 -0.56
CA ALA A 202 5.72 1.97 -1.88
C ALA A 202 4.65 1.13 -2.60
N CYS A 203 3.95 0.23 -1.90
CA CYS A 203 2.85 -0.53 -2.49
C CYS A 203 1.71 0.37 -2.95
N VAL A 204 1.32 1.38 -2.14
CA VAL A 204 0.34 2.39 -2.56
C VAL A 204 0.82 3.13 -3.82
N ALA A 205 2.08 3.59 -3.85
CA ALA A 205 2.63 4.32 -4.99
C ALA A 205 2.71 3.46 -6.27
N ILE A 206 3.16 2.21 -6.16
CA ILE A 206 3.24 1.25 -7.27
C ILE A 206 1.84 1.01 -7.84
N MET A 207 0.86 0.71 -6.98
CA MET A 207 -0.50 0.42 -7.44
C MET A 207 -1.23 1.67 -7.95
N ALA A 208 -0.97 2.85 -7.39
CA ALA A 208 -1.50 4.11 -7.90
C ALA A 208 -1.01 4.39 -9.34
N ARG A 209 0.30 4.26 -9.59
CA ARG A 209 0.89 4.41 -10.93
C ARG A 209 0.42 3.34 -11.91
N SER A 210 0.14 2.13 -11.42
CA SER A 210 -0.26 1.02 -12.29
C SER A 210 -1.75 1.05 -12.62
N ILE A 211 -2.60 1.40 -11.66
CA ILE A 211 -4.06 1.27 -11.76
C ILE A 211 -4.73 2.64 -11.90
N LEU A 212 -4.31 3.69 -11.15
CA LEU A 212 -4.97 4.99 -11.16
C LEU A 212 -4.44 5.94 -12.24
N ASP A 213 -3.32 5.66 -12.87
CA ASP A 213 -2.82 6.47 -14.00
C ASP A 213 -3.76 6.34 -15.20
N ARG A 214 -4.35 7.45 -15.65
CA ARG A 214 -5.28 7.50 -16.77
C ARG A 214 -4.61 7.20 -18.12
N GLY A 215 -3.29 7.33 -18.22
CA GLY A 215 -2.50 6.96 -19.39
C GLY A 215 -2.39 5.45 -19.60
N VAL A 216 -2.66 4.63 -18.57
CA VAL A 216 -2.56 3.18 -18.66
C VAL A 216 -3.86 2.59 -19.21
N ARG A 217 -3.80 2.07 -20.44
CA ARG A 217 -4.90 1.35 -21.07
C ARG A 217 -4.66 -0.15 -20.97
N TRP A 218 -5.28 -0.80 -19.98
CA TRP A 218 -5.26 -2.25 -19.85
C TRP A 218 -6.20 -2.88 -20.89
N GLY A 219 -5.67 -3.70 -21.79
CA GLY A 219 -6.47 -4.60 -22.64
C GLY A 219 -7.24 -3.97 -23.80
N ARG A 220 -6.97 -2.73 -24.22
CA ARG A 220 -7.45 -2.28 -25.53
C ARG A 220 -6.49 -2.77 -26.61
N ALA A 221 -6.90 -3.83 -27.32
CA ALA A 221 -6.39 -4.07 -28.66
C ALA A 221 -6.63 -2.78 -29.47
N THR A 222 -5.59 -2.23 -30.06
CA THR A 222 -5.73 -1.23 -31.11
C THR A 222 -6.46 -1.93 -32.25
N LEU A 223 -7.74 -1.64 -32.42
CA LEU A 223 -8.40 -1.96 -33.67
C LEU A 223 -7.55 -1.27 -34.76
N PRO A 224 -7.10 -2.00 -35.78
CA PRO A 224 -6.40 -1.37 -36.87
C PRO A 224 -7.32 -0.27 -37.43
N THR A 225 -6.79 0.93 -37.51
CA THR A 225 -7.46 2.03 -38.21
C THR A 225 -7.62 1.56 -39.64
N VAL A 226 -8.85 1.23 -40.01
CA VAL A 226 -9.18 1.02 -41.44
C VAL A 226 -8.96 2.36 -42.10
N THR A 227 -7.84 2.49 -42.78
CA THR A 227 -7.60 3.62 -43.70
C THR A 227 -8.65 3.46 -44.80
N PRO A 228 -9.50 4.45 -45.03
CA PRO A 228 -10.39 4.37 -46.17
C PRO A 228 -9.51 4.32 -47.44
N THR A 229 -9.59 3.23 -48.15
CA THR A 229 -8.98 3.11 -49.46
C THR A 229 -9.63 4.18 -50.39
N SER A 230 -8.78 4.93 -51.07
CA SER A 230 -9.14 6.05 -51.93
C SER A 230 -9.90 5.64 -53.20
N ASP A 231 -10.52 4.48 -53.24
CA ASP A 231 -11.15 3.90 -54.41
C ASP A 231 -12.69 4.07 -54.48
N ASP A 232 -13.29 4.70 -53.48
CA ASP A 232 -14.74 4.94 -53.46
C ASP A 232 -15.17 6.31 -54.06
N ARG A 233 -14.33 6.96 -54.88
CA ARG A 233 -14.65 8.22 -55.58
C ARG A 233 -14.87 8.06 -57.09
N ALA A 234 -15.45 6.95 -57.51
CA ALA A 234 -15.92 6.82 -58.89
C ALA A 234 -17.46 6.78 -58.89
N THR A 235 -18.11 7.91 -58.67
CA THR A 235 -19.51 8.08 -59.08
C THR A 235 -19.56 8.38 -60.57
N PRO A 236 -20.30 7.64 -61.38
CA PRO A 236 -20.50 7.98 -62.78
C PRO A 236 -21.34 9.28 -62.88
N ARG A 237 -20.78 10.24 -63.61
CA ARG A 237 -21.59 11.41 -64.05
C ARG A 237 -22.72 10.95 -64.94
N SER A 238 -23.96 11.18 -64.53
CA SER A 238 -25.11 11.13 -65.37
C SER A 238 -25.08 12.29 -66.36
N GLU A 239 -24.96 12.01 -67.66
CA GLU A 239 -25.21 12.96 -68.75
C GLU A 239 -26.66 13.40 -68.72
N PRO A 240 -26.95 14.69 -68.94
CA PRO A 240 -28.31 15.15 -69.17
C PRO A 240 -28.73 14.90 -70.63
N LEU A 241 -29.79 14.20 -70.86
CA LEU A 241 -30.51 14.15 -72.12
C LEU A 241 -31.15 15.53 -72.38
N VAL A 242 -30.80 16.14 -73.49
CA VAL A 242 -31.44 17.35 -74.06
C VAL A 242 -32.35 16.91 -75.23
N PRO A 243 -33.57 17.53 -75.38
CA PRO A 243 -34.67 17.13 -76.24
C PRO A 243 -34.39 17.30 -77.74
#